data_7a9ba43deae3e8bfc0c6737cf2025650
#
_entry.id   7a9ba43deae3e8bfc0c6737cf2025650
#
_cell.length_a   1.000
_cell.length_b   1.000
_cell.length_c   1.000
_cell.angle_alpha   90.00
_cell.angle_beta   90.00
_cell.angle_gamma   90.00
#
_symmetry.space_group_name_H-M   'P 1'
#
loop_
_entity.id
_entity.type
_entity.pdbx_description
1 polymer ?
#
loop_
_entity_poly.entity_id
_entity_poly.type
_entity_poly.pdbx_seq_one_letter_code
_entity_poly.pdbx_strand_id
1 'polypeptide(L)'
;MYDAWERFVKGDDDVSGVRPEVAISWQRCRDQYRVDPLLSEAPVAVTEVDHSLEHDVVFAELGFRAAAIVHEVSKFGIVIIADANGRVLAEWGDKATLAVAAGTGLAPWYCWSESAVGTNGIGTALGTRNPLMIRREEHWCQAFHDWTCAGVAVRDVVSKAPIASLNISTLRSDMPAAASGWLGNAAAHTQSKLRMVARGGGAELLGAYNHARTRSTNALAAVDIGGKVVVADEMASIPLGVPSNSPAIDPAVRWNPRLPAFIEAIRYASSQASQNPDWTGSTQIFTHLSDEPSPIAIRPVFRHGNLVGHLISFGAADGEQLPRAELATYAEAGTSSEEHPRRVVGVRENRMVLLRAREVLSAESDGNDVWLSTDQGRMQAASPGLDKLDSELANAGFLRVHRQHIVNLNRVREVERRDKGELVLVMDDRENTMVPVSRRNVRAVRSALGI
;
A
#
# COMPACT_ATOMS: atom_id res chain seq x y z
N MET A 1 -1.64 32.57 -0.36
CA MET A 1 -1.81 31.20 0.19
C MET A 1 -2.96 31.14 1.20
N TYR A 2 -3.00 32.05 2.21
CA TYR A 2 -4.09 32.06 3.22
C TYR A 2 -5.49 32.12 2.59
N ASP A 3 -5.74 33.02 1.62
CA ASP A 3 -7.04 33.16 0.97
C ASP A 3 -7.45 31.89 0.20
N ALA A 4 -6.50 31.16 -0.37
CA ALA A 4 -6.77 29.89 -1.05
C ALA A 4 -7.14 28.80 -0.03
N TRP A 5 -6.42 28.72 1.09
CA TRP A 5 -6.71 27.81 2.18
C TRP A 5 -8.09 28.10 2.78
N GLU A 6 -8.39 29.37 3.11
CA GLU A 6 -9.67 29.75 3.70
C GLU A 6 -10.87 29.42 2.81
N ARG A 7 -10.76 29.66 1.50
CA ARG A 7 -11.80 29.29 0.52
C ARG A 7 -11.98 27.77 0.47
N PHE A 8 -10.86 27.05 0.39
CA PHE A 8 -10.90 25.59 0.29
C PHE A 8 -11.52 24.94 1.54
N VAL A 9 -11.19 25.41 2.72
CA VAL A 9 -11.80 24.96 3.99
C VAL A 9 -13.30 25.25 4.03
N LYS A 10 -13.76 26.36 3.44
CA LYS A 10 -15.19 26.72 3.33
C LYS A 10 -15.94 25.96 2.23
N GLY A 11 -15.26 25.07 1.49
CA GLY A 11 -15.88 24.17 0.48
C GLY A 11 -15.70 24.62 -0.97
N ASP A 12 -14.90 25.65 -1.25
CA ASP A 12 -14.51 26.01 -2.61
C ASP A 12 -13.44 25.04 -3.11
N ASP A 13 -13.59 24.49 -4.31
CA ASP A 13 -12.64 23.56 -4.92
C ASP A 13 -11.53 24.25 -5.71
N ASP A 14 -11.53 25.60 -5.77
CA ASP A 14 -10.48 26.35 -6.45
C ASP A 14 -9.18 26.37 -5.64
N VAL A 15 -8.22 25.59 -6.10
CA VAL A 15 -6.83 25.51 -5.56
C VAL A 15 -5.83 26.23 -6.46
N SER A 16 -6.27 27.23 -7.24
CA SER A 16 -5.37 28.02 -8.10
C SER A 16 -4.25 28.67 -7.28
N GLY A 17 -3.00 28.44 -7.72
CA GLY A 17 -1.80 28.94 -7.04
C GLY A 17 -1.32 28.07 -5.86
N VAL A 18 -1.99 26.97 -5.53
CA VAL A 18 -1.54 25.98 -4.55
C VAL A 18 -0.71 24.91 -5.28
N ARG A 19 0.41 24.50 -4.68
CA ARG A 19 1.25 23.44 -5.25
C ARG A 19 0.47 22.11 -5.32
N PRO A 20 0.62 21.31 -6.39
CA PRO A 20 -0.16 20.10 -6.60
C PRO A 20 -0.12 19.11 -5.42
N GLU A 21 1.06 18.91 -4.84
CA GLU A 21 1.25 18.01 -3.69
C GLU A 21 0.48 18.49 -2.43
N VAL A 22 0.38 19.81 -2.23
CA VAL A 22 -0.39 20.41 -1.13
C VAL A 22 -1.88 20.31 -1.39
N ALA A 23 -2.32 20.64 -2.61
CA ALA A 23 -3.73 20.57 -3.01
C ALA A 23 -4.30 19.14 -2.88
N ILE A 24 -3.54 18.13 -3.30
CA ILE A 24 -3.90 16.71 -3.14
C ILE A 24 -4.00 16.34 -1.65
N SER A 25 -3.07 16.82 -0.82
CA SER A 25 -3.09 16.61 0.61
C SER A 25 -4.31 17.29 1.27
N TRP A 26 -4.60 18.54 0.93
CA TRP A 26 -5.78 19.26 1.42
C TRP A 26 -7.08 18.54 1.07
N GLN A 27 -7.18 18.00 -0.16
CA GLN A 27 -8.34 17.24 -0.58
C GLN A 27 -8.53 15.98 0.28
N ARG A 28 -7.45 15.24 0.59
CA ARG A 28 -7.52 14.10 1.52
C ARG A 28 -7.95 14.54 2.92
N CYS A 29 -7.39 15.64 3.44
CA CYS A 29 -7.72 16.16 4.76
C CYS A 29 -9.19 16.50 4.89
N ARG A 30 -9.77 17.15 3.89
CA ARG A 30 -11.19 17.55 3.87
C ARG A 30 -12.11 16.36 3.61
N ASP A 31 -11.88 15.60 2.54
CA ASP A 31 -12.87 14.68 1.99
C ASP A 31 -12.72 13.24 2.56
N GLN A 32 -11.50 12.82 2.83
CA GLN A 32 -11.22 11.46 3.29
C GLN A 32 -11.04 11.39 4.81
N TYR A 33 -10.18 12.24 5.36
CA TYR A 33 -9.84 12.18 6.79
C TYR A 33 -10.75 13.05 7.65
N ARG A 34 -11.37 14.08 7.08
CA ARG A 34 -12.25 15.04 7.77
C ARG A 34 -11.58 15.69 8.99
N VAL A 35 -10.31 16.05 8.82
CA VAL A 35 -9.54 16.72 9.88
C VAL A 35 -10.10 18.11 10.11
N ASP A 36 -10.33 18.46 11.38
CA ASP A 36 -10.76 19.82 11.76
C ASP A 36 -9.64 20.83 11.43
N PRO A 37 -9.85 21.79 10.52
CA PRO A 37 -8.85 22.81 10.21
C PRO A 37 -8.56 23.77 11.37
N LEU A 38 -9.39 23.79 12.42
CA LEU A 38 -9.21 24.60 13.63
C LEU A 38 -8.54 23.83 14.77
N LEU A 39 -8.13 22.59 14.55
CA LEU A 39 -7.36 21.81 15.52
C LEU A 39 -6.12 22.58 15.94
N SER A 40 -5.93 22.78 17.24
CA SER A 40 -4.82 23.57 17.80
C SER A 40 -3.67 22.74 18.36
N GLU A 41 -3.90 21.45 18.61
CA GLU A 41 -2.93 20.53 19.20
C GLU A 41 -3.08 19.15 18.58
N ALA A 42 -1.96 18.48 18.30
CA ALA A 42 -1.96 17.12 17.80
C ALA A 42 -2.48 16.15 18.90
N PRO A 43 -3.20 15.07 18.51
CA PRO A 43 -3.66 14.09 19.47
C PRO A 43 -2.51 13.24 20.01
N VAL A 44 -2.64 12.72 21.24
CA VAL A 44 -1.73 11.74 21.80
C VAL A 44 -1.85 10.43 21.02
N ALA A 45 -0.73 9.82 20.67
CA ALA A 45 -0.70 8.53 19.99
C ALA A 45 -1.08 7.41 20.96
N VAL A 46 -2.20 6.74 20.67
CA VAL A 46 -2.76 5.67 21.53
C VAL A 46 -2.26 4.27 21.12
N THR A 47 -1.63 4.14 19.96
CA THR A 47 -1.27 2.84 19.39
C THR A 47 0.11 2.38 19.91
N GLU A 48 0.17 1.17 20.45
CA GLU A 48 1.44 0.46 20.64
C GLU A 48 2.08 0.22 19.26
N VAL A 49 3.36 0.52 19.15
CA VAL A 49 4.13 0.26 17.93
C VAL A 49 4.82 -1.07 18.09
N ASP A 50 4.53 -1.97 17.18
CA ASP A 50 5.25 -3.23 17.05
C ASP A 50 6.65 -2.91 16.47
N HIS A 51 7.66 -2.89 17.36
CA HIS A 51 9.04 -2.61 16.98
C HIS A 51 9.73 -3.90 16.53
N SER A 52 10.02 -3.97 15.23
CA SER A 52 10.98 -4.98 14.74
C SER A 52 12.42 -4.50 14.92
N LEU A 53 13.37 -5.43 14.99
CA LEU A 53 14.81 -5.10 15.05
C LEU A 53 15.29 -4.28 13.84
N GLU A 54 14.61 -4.37 12.69
CA GLU A 54 14.89 -3.55 11.52
C GLU A 54 14.52 -2.09 11.79
N HIS A 55 13.43 -1.83 12.52
CA HIS A 55 13.07 -0.50 12.99
C HIS A 55 14.14 0.08 13.91
N ASP A 56 14.68 -0.70 14.83
CA ASP A 56 15.74 -0.24 15.74
C ASP A 56 16.99 0.19 14.98
N VAL A 57 17.40 -0.55 13.95
CA VAL A 57 18.51 -0.17 13.06
C VAL A 57 18.21 1.14 12.32
N VAL A 58 16.98 1.30 11.82
CA VAL A 58 16.56 2.53 11.12
C VAL A 58 16.57 3.71 12.07
N PHE A 59 16.01 3.58 13.27
CA PHE A 59 15.96 4.65 14.25
C PHE A 59 17.35 5.04 14.75
N ALA A 60 18.25 4.08 14.96
CA ALA A 60 19.64 4.36 15.32
C ALA A 60 20.37 5.15 14.22
N GLU A 61 20.23 4.74 12.94
CA GLU A 61 20.83 5.45 11.81
C GLU A 61 20.23 6.85 11.61
N LEU A 62 18.91 7.00 11.75
CA LEU A 62 18.24 8.31 11.68
C LEU A 62 18.65 9.20 12.82
N GLY A 63 18.78 8.67 14.05
CA GLY A 63 19.25 9.41 15.22
C GLY A 63 20.65 9.97 15.00
N PHE A 64 21.55 9.17 14.43
CA PHE A 64 22.88 9.62 14.05
C PHE A 64 22.86 10.74 13.00
N ARG A 65 22.00 10.61 11.98
CA ARG A 65 21.82 11.62 10.93
C ARG A 65 21.12 12.88 11.44
N ALA A 66 20.12 12.71 12.31
CA ALA A 66 19.47 13.83 12.98
C ALA A 66 20.47 14.65 13.79
N ALA A 67 21.37 14.02 14.54
CA ALA A 67 22.41 14.71 15.31
C ALA A 67 23.30 15.61 14.44
N ALA A 68 23.65 15.16 13.22
CA ALA A 68 24.42 15.97 12.26
C ALA A 68 23.59 17.17 11.78
N ILE A 69 22.30 17.00 11.49
CA ILE A 69 21.41 18.07 11.04
C ILE A 69 21.12 19.05 12.17
N VAL A 70 20.96 18.58 13.41
CA VAL A 70 20.72 19.43 14.58
C VAL A 70 21.81 20.50 14.73
N HIS A 71 23.07 20.18 14.45
CA HIS A 71 24.16 21.13 14.50
C HIS A 71 23.93 22.35 13.59
N GLU A 72 23.34 22.14 12.42
CA GLU A 72 23.03 23.18 11.46
C GLU A 72 21.75 23.96 11.82
N VAL A 73 20.77 23.31 12.42
CA VAL A 73 19.40 23.82 12.64
C VAL A 73 19.20 24.39 14.04
N SER A 74 20.05 24.05 15.02
CA SER A 74 19.85 24.33 16.45
C SER A 74 19.72 25.80 16.85
N LYS A 75 19.97 26.74 15.95
CA LYS A 75 19.84 28.19 16.20
C LYS A 75 18.46 28.76 15.78
N PHE A 76 17.66 28.01 15.04
CA PHE A 76 16.41 28.55 14.43
C PHE A 76 15.31 27.52 14.25
N GLY A 77 15.53 26.26 14.60
CA GLY A 77 14.55 25.20 14.36
C GLY A 77 14.83 23.93 15.14
N ILE A 78 14.04 22.93 14.84
CA ILE A 78 14.05 21.61 15.48
C ILE A 78 14.11 20.50 14.44
N VAL A 79 14.70 19.38 14.82
CA VAL A 79 14.73 18.12 14.04
C VAL A 79 13.91 17.09 14.79
N ILE A 80 13.07 16.35 14.06
CA ILE A 80 12.11 15.41 14.61
C ILE A 80 12.25 14.07 13.89
N ILE A 81 12.18 12.97 14.63
CA ILE A 81 11.99 11.63 14.11
C ILE A 81 10.60 11.15 14.52
N ALA A 82 9.84 10.62 13.57
CA ALA A 82 8.57 9.98 13.82
C ALA A 82 8.55 8.58 13.16
N ASP A 83 7.69 7.70 13.70
CA ASP A 83 7.47 6.37 13.16
C ASP A 83 6.58 6.36 11.90
N ALA A 84 6.30 5.15 11.38
CA ALA A 84 5.44 4.95 10.21
C ALA A 84 4.02 5.48 10.36
N ASN A 85 3.52 5.63 11.59
CA ASN A 85 2.19 6.12 11.92
C ASN A 85 2.17 7.63 12.22
N GLY A 86 3.33 8.31 12.08
CA GLY A 86 3.47 9.73 12.38
C GLY A 86 3.58 10.04 13.87
N ARG A 87 3.81 9.03 14.73
CA ARG A 87 4.07 9.27 16.15
C ARG A 87 5.48 9.82 16.32
N VAL A 88 5.59 10.98 16.96
CA VAL A 88 6.87 11.59 17.29
C VAL A 88 7.60 10.73 18.33
N LEU A 89 8.82 10.33 18.01
CA LEU A 89 9.66 9.51 18.89
C LEU A 89 10.73 10.34 19.61
N ALA A 90 11.28 11.32 18.90
CA ALA A 90 12.33 12.16 19.45
C ALA A 90 12.38 13.50 18.71
N GLU A 91 12.86 14.53 19.43
CA GLU A 91 13.04 15.89 18.93
C GLU A 91 14.29 16.54 19.52
N TRP A 92 14.94 17.39 18.75
CA TRP A 92 16.15 18.13 19.15
C TRP A 92 16.17 19.48 18.45
N GLY A 93 16.79 20.48 19.08
CA GLY A 93 17.05 21.77 18.45
C GLY A 93 17.00 22.94 19.38
N ASP A 94 16.53 24.10 18.88
CA ASP A 94 16.40 25.34 19.66
C ASP A 94 15.39 25.22 20.79
N LYS A 95 15.79 25.59 22.01
CA LYS A 95 14.98 25.45 23.22
C LYS A 95 13.67 26.26 23.18
N ALA A 96 13.71 27.46 22.60
CA ALA A 96 12.52 28.29 22.48
C ALA A 96 11.53 27.68 21.49
N THR A 97 12.03 27.20 20.37
CA THR A 97 11.23 26.51 19.35
C THR A 97 10.63 25.21 19.90
N LEU A 98 11.40 24.40 20.67
CA LEU A 98 10.93 23.18 21.33
C LEU A 98 9.79 23.49 22.32
N ALA A 99 9.89 24.56 23.09
CA ALA A 99 8.83 24.95 24.03
C ALA A 99 7.51 25.31 23.32
N VAL A 100 7.58 26.00 22.18
CA VAL A 100 6.39 26.30 21.35
C VAL A 100 5.86 25.02 20.69
N ALA A 101 6.74 24.15 20.20
CA ALA A 101 6.39 22.86 19.60
C ALA A 101 5.60 21.98 20.57
N ALA A 102 6.09 21.86 21.81
CA ALA A 102 5.39 21.11 22.87
C ALA A 102 3.97 21.64 23.14
N GLY A 103 3.76 22.96 23.05
CA GLY A 103 2.44 23.57 23.22
C GLY A 103 1.43 23.26 22.11
N THR A 104 1.88 22.75 20.98
CA THR A 104 1.04 22.30 19.85
C THR A 104 0.98 20.77 19.72
N GLY A 105 1.57 20.04 20.66
CA GLY A 105 1.70 18.59 20.58
C GLY A 105 2.75 18.13 19.55
N LEU A 106 3.66 19.01 19.10
CA LEU A 106 4.81 18.59 18.30
C LEU A 106 5.93 18.14 19.25
N ALA A 107 5.68 17.04 19.94
CA ALA A 107 6.50 16.48 20.98
C ALA A 107 6.39 14.94 21.00
N PRO A 108 7.31 14.20 21.67
CA PRO A 108 7.23 12.75 21.77
C PRO A 108 5.86 12.27 22.27
N TRP A 109 5.40 11.16 21.68
CA TRP A 109 4.12 10.48 21.95
C TRP A 109 2.87 11.13 21.32
N TYR A 110 2.99 12.25 20.61
CA TYR A 110 1.90 12.83 19.84
C TYR A 110 1.90 12.31 18.40
N CYS A 111 0.70 12.26 17.79
CA CYS A 111 0.50 11.74 16.43
C CYS A 111 0.40 12.87 15.41
N TRP A 112 1.36 12.91 14.51
CA TRP A 112 1.44 13.87 13.39
C TRP A 112 1.19 13.19 12.04
N SER A 113 0.36 12.13 12.01
CA SER A 113 -0.09 11.58 10.73
C SER A 113 -0.95 12.60 9.98
N GLU A 114 -1.01 12.46 8.65
CA GLU A 114 -1.87 13.32 7.83
C GLU A 114 -3.36 13.15 8.17
N SER A 115 -3.77 11.96 8.59
CA SER A 115 -5.14 11.68 9.04
C SER A 115 -5.47 12.28 10.42
N ALA A 116 -4.46 12.57 11.24
CA ALA A 116 -4.67 13.12 12.59
C ALA A 116 -4.66 14.66 12.62
N VAL A 117 -3.72 15.27 11.92
CA VAL A 117 -3.49 16.75 11.96
C VAL A 117 -3.49 17.42 10.59
N GLY A 118 -3.87 16.67 9.55
CA GLY A 118 -3.88 17.16 8.18
C GLY A 118 -2.49 17.35 7.59
N THR A 119 -2.40 18.17 6.54
CA THR A 119 -1.15 18.44 5.80
C THR A 119 -0.08 19.00 6.73
N ASN A 120 1.04 18.30 6.84
CA ASN A 120 2.19 18.64 7.68
C ASN A 120 3.48 17.99 7.17
N GLY A 121 4.64 18.41 7.70
CA GLY A 121 5.94 17.91 7.25
C GLY A 121 6.25 16.47 7.61
N ILE A 122 5.57 15.86 8.58
CA ILE A 122 5.77 14.48 9.04
C ILE A 122 4.83 13.54 8.29
N GLY A 123 3.53 13.68 8.51
CA GLY A 123 2.52 12.77 7.99
C GLY A 123 2.41 12.81 6.46
N THR A 124 2.44 13.99 5.87
CA THR A 124 2.40 14.12 4.40
C THR A 124 3.68 13.56 3.75
N ALA A 125 4.84 13.71 4.40
CA ALA A 125 6.09 13.11 3.89
C ALA A 125 6.05 11.56 3.90
N LEU A 126 5.38 10.93 4.87
CA LEU A 126 5.20 9.47 4.89
C LEU A 126 4.48 8.96 3.62
N GLY A 127 3.57 9.75 3.07
CA GLY A 127 2.87 9.48 1.81
C GLY A 127 3.69 9.77 0.54
N THR A 128 4.82 10.47 0.61
CA THR A 128 5.61 10.87 -0.56
C THR A 128 6.89 10.05 -0.71
N ARG A 129 7.49 10.08 -1.92
CA ARG A 129 8.77 9.39 -2.19
C ARG A 129 9.99 10.29 -2.03
N ASN A 130 9.79 11.59 -2.18
CA ASN A 130 10.85 12.60 -2.16
C ASN A 130 10.69 13.51 -0.94
N PRO A 131 11.74 14.21 -0.52
CA PRO A 131 11.62 15.27 0.49
C PRO A 131 10.51 16.26 0.11
N LEU A 132 9.66 16.56 1.07
CA LEU A 132 8.51 17.46 0.92
C LEU A 132 8.69 18.65 1.86
N MET A 133 8.34 19.84 1.38
CA MET A 133 8.30 21.06 2.20
C MET A 133 6.86 21.56 2.31
N ILE A 134 6.40 21.84 3.51
CA ILE A 134 5.10 22.45 3.82
C ILE A 134 5.39 23.79 4.47
N ARG A 135 4.89 24.87 3.88
CA ARG A 135 5.19 26.23 4.29
C ARG A 135 3.95 26.90 4.86
N ARG A 136 4.04 27.38 6.10
CA ARG A 136 3.04 28.26 6.69
C ARG A 136 1.61 27.82 6.39
N GLU A 137 0.84 28.58 5.65
CA GLU A 137 -0.55 28.33 5.29
C GLU A 137 -0.77 27.14 4.34
N GLU A 138 0.28 26.42 3.97
CA GLU A 138 0.16 25.11 3.32
C GLU A 138 -0.21 24.01 4.33
N HIS A 139 0.03 24.22 5.64
CA HIS A 139 -0.48 23.34 6.69
C HIS A 139 -2.02 23.35 6.69
N TRP A 140 -2.61 22.20 6.93
CA TRP A 140 -4.07 22.09 6.97
C TRP A 140 -4.68 22.82 8.15
N CYS A 141 -4.12 22.65 9.35
CA CYS A 141 -4.63 23.30 10.55
C CYS A 141 -4.05 24.70 10.71
N GLN A 142 -4.94 25.70 10.96
CA GLN A 142 -4.57 27.10 11.09
C GLN A 142 -3.53 27.34 12.20
N ALA A 143 -3.60 26.59 13.29
CA ALA A 143 -2.66 26.70 14.41
C ALA A 143 -1.19 26.44 14.01
N PHE A 144 -0.96 25.78 12.87
CA PHE A 144 0.38 25.43 12.39
C PHE A 144 0.87 26.37 11.28
N HIS A 145 0.16 27.44 10.95
CA HIS A 145 0.53 28.39 9.90
C HIS A 145 1.79 29.21 10.20
N ASP A 146 2.26 29.25 11.43
CA ASP A 146 3.55 29.87 11.77
C ASP A 146 4.76 28.95 11.48
N TRP A 147 4.51 27.67 11.18
CA TRP A 147 5.56 26.69 10.93
C TRP A 147 5.92 26.57 9.44
N THR A 148 7.20 26.32 9.19
CA THR A 148 7.68 25.80 7.91
C THR A 148 8.39 24.48 8.19
N CYS A 149 7.91 23.42 7.57
CA CYS A 149 8.34 22.05 7.81
C CYS A 149 8.92 21.44 6.53
N ALA A 150 10.03 20.71 6.65
CA ALA A 150 10.55 19.88 5.58
C ALA A 150 10.68 18.46 6.10
N GLY A 151 10.13 17.48 5.40
CA GLY A 151 10.12 16.09 5.81
C GLY A 151 10.51 15.12 4.71
N VAL A 152 11.02 13.96 5.11
CA VAL A 152 11.32 12.84 4.21
C VAL A 152 10.95 11.53 4.89
N ALA A 153 10.36 10.59 4.14
CA ALA A 153 10.13 9.24 4.60
C ALA A 153 11.31 8.33 4.31
N VAL A 154 11.67 7.48 5.28
CA VAL A 154 12.49 6.29 5.07
C VAL A 154 11.55 5.11 4.85
N ARG A 155 11.75 4.38 3.76
CA ARG A 155 10.90 3.26 3.38
C ARG A 155 11.67 1.95 3.41
N ASP A 156 10.98 0.90 3.81
CA ASP A 156 11.50 -0.45 3.68
C ASP A 156 11.85 -0.78 2.22
N VAL A 157 12.99 -1.40 2.02
CA VAL A 157 13.48 -1.67 0.65
C VAL A 157 12.83 -2.86 -0.01
N VAL A 158 12.16 -3.71 0.76
CA VAL A 158 11.42 -4.91 0.30
C VAL A 158 9.94 -4.57 0.11
N SER A 159 9.24 -4.19 1.18
CA SER A 159 7.80 -3.92 1.17
C SER A 159 7.45 -2.56 0.54
N LYS A 160 8.38 -1.60 0.53
CA LYS A 160 8.18 -0.20 0.13
C LYS A 160 7.30 0.62 1.10
N ALA A 161 6.85 0.01 2.18
CA ALA A 161 6.11 0.70 3.23
C ALA A 161 6.99 1.77 3.92
N PRO A 162 6.43 2.89 4.37
CA PRO A 162 7.16 3.82 5.21
C PRO A 162 7.50 3.17 6.54
N ILE A 163 8.71 3.40 7.06
CA ILE A 163 9.16 2.92 8.37
C ILE A 163 9.24 4.09 9.35
N ALA A 164 9.76 5.21 8.88
CA ALA A 164 9.97 6.40 9.69
C ALA A 164 9.96 7.65 8.83
N SER A 165 9.82 8.81 9.46
CA SER A 165 10.10 10.10 8.85
C SER A 165 11.14 10.87 9.65
N LEU A 166 11.95 11.64 8.93
CA LEU A 166 12.85 12.66 9.46
C LEU A 166 12.34 14.02 9.01
N ASN A 167 12.16 14.94 9.94
CA ASN A 167 11.59 16.25 9.68
C ASN A 167 12.43 17.35 10.29
N ILE A 168 12.47 18.51 9.62
CA ILE A 168 13.00 19.77 10.12
C ILE A 168 11.84 20.74 10.19
N SER A 169 11.65 21.42 11.32
CA SER A 169 10.63 22.46 11.50
C SER A 169 11.25 23.76 11.99
N THR A 170 10.84 24.85 11.38
CA THR A 170 11.22 26.21 11.78
C THR A 170 9.97 27.03 12.13
N LEU A 171 10.06 27.86 13.16
CA LEU A 171 8.96 28.72 13.61
C LEU A 171 9.21 30.15 13.15
N ARG A 172 8.31 30.73 12.34
CA ARG A 172 8.39 32.11 11.83
C ARG A 172 9.72 32.45 11.13
N SER A 173 10.48 31.44 10.72
CA SER A 173 11.78 31.56 10.06
C SER A 173 11.74 30.83 8.74
N ASP A 174 12.57 31.25 7.80
CA ASP A 174 12.71 30.56 6.53
C ASP A 174 13.49 29.26 6.69
N MET A 175 13.03 28.24 5.98
CA MET A 175 13.73 26.96 5.89
C MET A 175 15.01 27.13 5.05
N PRO A 176 16.19 26.68 5.54
CA PRO A 176 17.40 26.72 4.74
C PRO A 176 17.23 25.99 3.40
N ALA A 177 17.76 26.57 2.33
CA ALA A 177 17.68 25.93 1.00
C ALA A 177 18.32 24.53 0.96
N ALA A 178 19.30 24.27 1.83
CA ALA A 178 19.97 22.98 1.95
C ALA A 178 19.14 21.90 2.68
N ALA A 179 18.05 22.26 3.36
CA ALA A 179 17.28 21.34 4.21
C ALA A 179 16.79 20.08 3.46
N SER A 180 16.24 20.25 2.25
CA SER A 180 15.82 19.12 1.42
C SER A 180 16.99 18.21 1.03
N GLY A 181 18.18 18.77 0.82
CA GLY A 181 19.40 18.01 0.55
C GLY A 181 19.87 17.21 1.76
N TRP A 182 19.84 17.80 2.95
CA TRP A 182 20.18 17.10 4.20
C TRP A 182 19.25 15.93 4.45
N LEU A 183 17.94 16.16 4.31
CA LEU A 183 16.92 15.11 4.48
C LEU A 183 17.05 14.00 3.43
N GLY A 184 17.24 14.36 2.15
CA GLY A 184 17.44 13.41 1.07
C GLY A 184 18.68 12.54 1.30
N ASN A 185 19.80 13.13 1.74
CA ASN A 185 21.01 12.40 2.08
C ASN A 185 20.80 11.46 3.27
N ALA A 186 20.13 11.91 4.33
CA ALA A 186 19.83 11.07 5.48
C ALA A 186 18.99 9.85 5.09
N ALA A 187 17.91 10.05 4.32
CA ALA A 187 17.07 8.97 3.82
C ALA A 187 17.84 8.00 2.91
N ALA A 188 18.66 8.51 1.98
CA ALA A 188 19.45 7.69 1.06
C ALA A 188 20.46 6.80 1.80
N HIS A 189 21.15 7.35 2.80
CA HIS A 189 22.09 6.59 3.63
C HIS A 189 21.38 5.50 4.43
N THR A 190 20.26 5.83 5.07
CA THR A 190 19.47 4.85 5.84
C THR A 190 18.94 3.75 4.92
N GLN A 191 18.42 4.10 3.74
CA GLN A 191 17.98 3.11 2.75
C GLN A 191 19.12 2.24 2.21
N SER A 192 20.33 2.77 2.10
CA SER A 192 21.52 1.99 1.72
C SER A 192 21.85 0.92 2.78
N LYS A 193 21.74 1.26 4.06
CA LYS A 193 21.88 0.30 5.17
C LYS A 193 20.81 -0.79 5.11
N LEU A 194 19.55 -0.42 4.95
CA LEU A 194 18.44 -1.36 4.79
C LEU A 194 18.65 -2.30 3.60
N ARG A 195 19.13 -1.77 2.46
CA ARG A 195 19.45 -2.59 1.29
C ARG A 195 20.56 -3.61 1.60
N MET A 196 21.56 -3.23 2.36
CA MET A 196 22.64 -4.15 2.76
C MET A 196 22.10 -5.27 3.66
N VAL A 197 21.23 -4.97 4.62
CA VAL A 197 20.55 -5.97 5.46
C VAL A 197 19.70 -6.91 4.60
N ALA A 198 18.88 -6.35 3.69
CA ALA A 198 18.00 -7.12 2.82
C ALA A 198 18.75 -8.00 1.81
N ARG A 199 19.95 -7.59 1.35
CA ARG A 199 20.86 -8.45 0.57
C ARG A 199 21.35 -9.65 1.39
N GLY A 200 21.70 -9.42 2.65
CA GLY A 200 22.06 -10.50 3.57
C GLY A 200 20.92 -11.50 3.75
N GLY A 201 19.68 -11.03 3.90
CA GLY A 201 18.48 -11.88 3.90
C GLY A 201 18.29 -12.65 2.60
N GLY A 202 18.51 -12.01 1.44
CA GLY A 202 18.47 -12.67 0.13
C GLY A 202 19.50 -13.79 -0.02
N ALA A 203 20.71 -13.60 0.51
CA ALA A 203 21.73 -14.65 0.52
C ALA A 203 21.33 -15.84 1.41
N GLU A 204 20.70 -15.59 2.58
CA GLU A 204 20.17 -16.64 3.45
C GLU A 204 19.07 -17.45 2.76
N LEU A 205 18.13 -16.76 2.09
CA LEU A 205 17.08 -17.40 1.31
C LEU A 205 17.63 -18.29 0.19
N LEU A 206 18.66 -17.83 -0.50
CA LEU A 206 19.34 -18.64 -1.53
C LEU A 206 20.04 -19.85 -0.89
N GLY A 207 20.66 -19.69 0.28
CA GLY A 207 21.25 -20.81 1.02
C GLY A 207 20.22 -21.85 1.43
N ALA A 208 19.09 -21.42 1.99
CA ALA A 208 17.98 -22.28 2.37
C ALA A 208 17.38 -23.01 1.14
N TYR A 209 17.21 -22.31 0.04
CA TYR A 209 16.78 -22.92 -1.23
C TYR A 209 17.73 -23.99 -1.72
N ASN A 210 19.03 -23.72 -1.80
CA ASN A 210 20.03 -24.68 -2.26
C ASN A 210 20.05 -25.93 -1.35
N HIS A 211 19.95 -25.74 -0.04
CA HIS A 211 19.88 -26.85 0.90
C HIS A 211 18.61 -27.71 0.70
N ALA A 212 17.45 -27.08 0.49
CA ALA A 212 16.20 -27.81 0.25
C ALA A 212 16.22 -28.56 -1.07
N ARG A 213 16.82 -28.00 -2.15
CA ARG A 213 16.97 -28.65 -3.46
C ARG A 213 17.73 -29.96 -3.41
N THR A 214 18.69 -30.08 -2.50
CA THR A 214 19.44 -31.36 -2.35
C THR A 214 18.62 -32.47 -1.71
N ARG A 215 17.46 -32.16 -1.11
CA ARG A 215 16.64 -33.07 -0.31
C ARG A 215 15.21 -33.27 -0.80
N SER A 216 14.78 -32.47 -1.76
CA SER A 216 13.42 -32.49 -2.30
C SER A 216 13.42 -32.55 -3.81
N THR A 217 12.47 -33.32 -4.35
CA THR A 217 12.16 -33.39 -5.79
C THR A 217 11.01 -32.44 -6.17
N ASN A 218 10.37 -31.84 -5.18
CA ASN A 218 9.27 -30.88 -5.42
C ASN A 218 9.81 -29.61 -6.07
N ALA A 219 8.94 -28.93 -6.82
CA ALA A 219 9.23 -27.61 -7.34
C ALA A 219 9.40 -26.61 -6.19
N LEU A 220 10.50 -25.84 -6.20
CA LEU A 220 10.90 -24.98 -5.10
C LEU A 220 11.12 -23.54 -5.54
N ALA A 221 10.70 -22.60 -4.69
CA ALA A 221 11.07 -21.19 -4.77
C ALA A 221 11.43 -20.63 -3.39
N ALA A 222 12.27 -19.61 -3.35
CA ALA A 222 12.49 -18.80 -2.17
C ALA A 222 12.01 -17.37 -2.43
N VAL A 223 11.24 -16.83 -1.50
CA VAL A 223 10.62 -15.50 -1.60
C VAL A 223 10.92 -14.67 -0.36
N ASP A 224 10.95 -13.36 -0.51
CA ASP A 224 11.07 -12.44 0.62
C ASP A 224 9.74 -12.27 1.37
N ILE A 225 9.76 -11.52 2.47
CA ILE A 225 8.57 -11.25 3.30
C ILE A 225 7.44 -10.53 2.55
N GLY A 226 7.74 -9.83 1.45
CA GLY A 226 6.77 -9.17 0.57
C GLY A 226 6.27 -10.06 -0.57
N GLY A 227 6.73 -11.32 -0.66
CA GLY A 227 6.34 -12.27 -1.69
C GLY A 227 7.13 -12.16 -3.00
N LYS A 228 8.19 -11.33 -3.05
CA LYS A 228 9.04 -11.26 -4.25
C LYS A 228 9.98 -12.43 -4.31
N VAL A 229 10.13 -12.99 -5.50
CA VAL A 229 10.95 -14.18 -5.72
C VAL A 229 12.44 -13.83 -5.75
N VAL A 230 13.21 -14.51 -4.89
CA VAL A 230 14.67 -14.44 -4.83
C VAL A 230 15.28 -15.47 -5.77
N VAL A 231 14.73 -16.68 -5.81
CA VAL A 231 15.12 -17.76 -6.71
C VAL A 231 13.97 -18.74 -6.85
N ALA A 232 13.79 -19.31 -8.03
CA ALA A 232 12.87 -20.41 -8.31
C ALA A 232 13.53 -21.41 -9.24
N ASP A 233 13.23 -22.71 -9.08
CA ASP A 233 13.62 -23.71 -10.05
C ASP A 233 12.73 -23.65 -11.32
N GLU A 234 13.05 -24.49 -12.29
CA GLU A 234 12.35 -24.50 -13.57
C GLU A 234 10.85 -24.77 -13.43
N MET A 235 10.46 -25.67 -12.54
CA MET A 235 9.06 -26.04 -12.33
C MET A 235 8.28 -24.98 -11.56
N ALA A 236 8.87 -24.37 -10.53
CA ALA A 236 8.25 -23.30 -9.76
C ALA A 236 8.22 -21.96 -10.50
N SER A 237 9.18 -21.71 -11.40
CA SER A 237 9.28 -20.48 -12.17
C SER A 237 8.10 -20.27 -13.12
N ILE A 238 7.57 -21.37 -13.69
CA ILE A 238 6.45 -21.32 -14.64
C ILE A 238 5.17 -20.78 -14.01
N PRO A 239 4.62 -21.35 -12.91
CA PRO A 239 3.41 -20.80 -12.27
C PRO A 239 3.62 -19.41 -11.70
N LEU A 240 4.83 -19.07 -11.25
CA LEU A 240 5.13 -17.75 -10.72
C LEU A 240 5.34 -16.68 -11.81
N GLY A 241 5.57 -17.09 -13.05
CA GLY A 241 5.86 -16.20 -14.17
C GLY A 241 7.18 -15.43 -14.02
N VAL A 242 8.21 -16.09 -13.48
CA VAL A 242 9.54 -15.52 -13.20
C VAL A 242 10.65 -16.33 -13.88
N PRO A 243 11.86 -15.76 -14.08
CA PRO A 243 12.99 -16.51 -14.62
C PRO A 243 13.41 -17.68 -13.72
N SER A 244 13.74 -18.82 -14.31
CA SER A 244 14.24 -20.00 -13.60
C SER A 244 15.73 -19.88 -13.29
N ASN A 245 16.13 -20.43 -12.12
CA ASN A 245 17.53 -20.56 -11.70
C ASN A 245 18.36 -19.26 -11.77
N SER A 246 17.69 -18.11 -11.66
CA SER A 246 18.32 -16.78 -11.69
C SER A 246 18.20 -16.13 -10.31
N PRO A 247 19.24 -16.21 -9.44
CA PRO A 247 19.18 -15.64 -8.10
C PRO A 247 19.14 -14.11 -8.12
N ALA A 248 18.16 -13.53 -7.43
CA ALA A 248 17.95 -12.09 -7.28
C ALA A 248 18.15 -11.67 -5.79
N ILE A 249 19.40 -11.70 -5.32
CA ILE A 249 19.74 -11.41 -3.92
C ILE A 249 19.41 -9.96 -3.55
N ASP A 250 19.72 -8.99 -4.44
CA ASP A 250 19.40 -7.59 -4.22
C ASP A 250 17.90 -7.35 -4.29
N PRO A 251 17.25 -6.73 -3.27
CA PRO A 251 15.82 -6.47 -3.28
C PRO A 251 15.33 -5.63 -4.47
N ALA A 252 16.20 -4.84 -5.09
CA ALA A 252 15.84 -4.01 -6.23
C ALA A 252 15.58 -4.81 -7.53
N VAL A 253 16.16 -6.02 -7.62
CA VAL A 253 16.05 -6.87 -8.83
C VAL A 253 15.23 -8.14 -8.60
N ARG A 254 14.59 -8.30 -7.42
CA ARG A 254 13.70 -9.43 -7.14
C ARG A 254 12.46 -9.40 -8.02
N TRP A 255 11.99 -10.58 -8.41
CA TRP A 255 10.91 -10.75 -9.34
C TRP A 255 9.54 -10.70 -8.64
N ASN A 256 8.59 -9.97 -9.22
CA ASN A 256 7.21 -9.96 -8.75
C ASN A 256 6.46 -11.16 -9.37
N PRO A 257 5.95 -12.10 -8.58
CA PRO A 257 5.09 -13.15 -9.10
C PRO A 257 3.77 -12.57 -9.61
N ARG A 258 3.24 -13.15 -10.69
CA ARG A 258 1.97 -12.71 -11.29
C ARG A 258 0.75 -13.42 -10.68
N LEU A 259 0.79 -13.67 -9.38
CA LEU A 259 -0.23 -14.41 -8.63
C LEU A 259 -0.62 -13.62 -7.37
N PRO A 260 -1.69 -12.80 -7.39
CA PRO A 260 -2.12 -12.03 -6.21
C PRO A 260 -2.37 -12.89 -4.98
N ALA A 261 -3.10 -14.00 -5.10
CA ALA A 261 -3.37 -14.92 -4.00
C ALA A 261 -2.10 -15.51 -3.36
N PHE A 262 -1.04 -15.69 -4.15
CA PHE A 262 0.26 -16.12 -3.63
C PHE A 262 0.90 -15.04 -2.75
N ILE A 263 0.86 -13.77 -3.20
CA ILE A 263 1.41 -12.65 -2.43
C ILE A 263 0.66 -12.49 -1.11
N GLU A 264 -0.67 -12.62 -1.11
CA GLU A 264 -1.51 -12.57 0.08
C GLU A 264 -1.15 -13.71 1.06
N ALA A 265 -1.01 -14.93 0.55
CA ALA A 265 -0.60 -16.07 1.35
C ALA A 265 0.77 -15.86 2.02
N ILE A 266 1.74 -15.27 1.30
CA ILE A 266 3.06 -14.95 1.85
C ILE A 266 2.98 -13.86 2.93
N ARG A 267 2.15 -12.83 2.74
CA ARG A 267 1.96 -11.79 3.76
C ARG A 267 1.35 -12.36 5.04
N TYR A 268 0.33 -13.21 4.91
CA TYR A 268 -0.25 -13.92 6.06
C TYR A 268 0.80 -14.78 6.75
N ALA A 269 1.53 -15.60 5.99
CA ALA A 269 2.60 -16.45 6.52
C ALA A 269 3.68 -15.64 7.25
N SER A 270 4.04 -14.46 6.73
CA SER A 270 5.02 -13.57 7.35
C SER A 270 4.53 -13.05 8.70
N SER A 271 3.25 -12.69 8.81
CA SER A 271 2.64 -12.28 10.08
C SER A 271 2.64 -13.41 11.11
N GLN A 272 2.24 -14.63 10.71
CA GLN A 272 2.23 -15.78 11.63
C GLN A 272 3.64 -16.17 12.07
N ALA A 273 4.58 -16.25 11.14
CA ALA A 273 5.97 -16.60 11.42
C ALA A 273 6.70 -15.57 12.31
N SER A 274 6.32 -14.30 12.23
CA SER A 274 6.86 -13.25 13.13
C SER A 274 6.41 -13.43 14.57
N GLN A 275 5.21 -14.00 14.81
CA GLN A 275 4.67 -14.29 16.13
C GLN A 275 5.14 -15.67 16.65
N ASN A 276 5.26 -16.64 15.76
CA ASN A 276 5.70 -18.00 16.08
C ASN A 276 6.77 -18.46 15.08
N PRO A 277 8.05 -18.45 15.44
CA PRO A 277 9.15 -18.86 14.55
C PRO A 277 9.09 -20.29 14.04
N ASP A 278 8.43 -21.19 14.76
CA ASP A 278 8.25 -22.59 14.37
C ASP A 278 7.03 -22.83 13.48
N TRP A 279 6.30 -21.77 13.16
CA TRP A 279 5.12 -21.85 12.30
C TRP A 279 5.48 -22.32 10.90
N THR A 280 4.71 -23.25 10.39
CA THR A 280 4.72 -23.66 8.98
C THR A 280 3.28 -23.76 8.49
N GLY A 281 3.03 -23.44 7.24
CA GLY A 281 1.67 -23.45 6.74
C GLY A 281 1.57 -23.95 5.31
N SER A 282 0.33 -24.23 4.89
CA SER A 282 0.01 -24.62 3.53
C SER A 282 -1.30 -23.99 3.06
N THR A 283 -1.39 -23.75 1.77
CA THR A 283 -2.62 -23.28 1.13
C THR A 283 -2.72 -23.81 -0.29
N GLN A 284 -3.86 -23.56 -0.91
CA GLN A 284 -4.08 -23.89 -2.29
C GLN A 284 -4.12 -22.63 -3.15
N ILE A 285 -3.34 -22.58 -4.20
CA ILE A 285 -3.32 -21.47 -5.15
C ILE A 285 -3.79 -21.93 -6.52
N PHE A 286 -4.55 -21.06 -7.19
CA PHE A 286 -4.89 -21.24 -8.59
C PHE A 286 -3.79 -20.62 -9.44
N THR A 287 -3.20 -21.43 -10.32
CA THR A 287 -2.22 -20.96 -11.30
C THR A 287 -2.90 -20.84 -12.67
N HIS A 288 -2.33 -20.06 -13.57
CA HIS A 288 -2.82 -19.96 -14.94
C HIS A 288 -2.62 -21.24 -15.77
N LEU A 289 -1.96 -22.24 -15.19
CA LEU A 289 -1.60 -23.51 -15.86
C LEU A 289 -2.66 -24.60 -15.70
N SER A 290 -3.55 -24.48 -14.68
CA SER A 290 -4.54 -25.51 -14.37
C SER A 290 -5.79 -24.86 -13.79
N ASP A 291 -6.95 -25.44 -14.14
CA ASP A 291 -8.24 -25.11 -13.51
C ASP A 291 -8.36 -25.70 -12.10
N GLU A 292 -7.45 -26.59 -11.71
CA GLU A 292 -7.39 -27.15 -10.36
C GLU A 292 -6.37 -26.38 -9.50
N PRO A 293 -6.71 -26.13 -8.21
CA PRO A 293 -5.78 -25.48 -7.31
C PRO A 293 -4.60 -26.38 -6.98
N SER A 294 -3.40 -25.82 -6.99
CA SER A 294 -2.17 -26.51 -6.61
C SER A 294 -1.84 -26.25 -5.15
N PRO A 295 -1.55 -27.28 -4.33
CA PRO A 295 -1.11 -27.08 -2.97
C PRO A 295 0.29 -26.50 -2.94
N ILE A 296 0.53 -25.58 -2.00
CA ILE A 296 1.86 -25.06 -1.68
C ILE A 296 2.09 -25.18 -0.17
N ALA A 297 3.29 -25.58 0.21
CA ALA A 297 3.77 -25.51 1.58
C ALA A 297 4.70 -24.30 1.74
N ILE A 298 4.56 -23.59 2.85
CA ILE A 298 5.26 -22.34 3.16
C ILE A 298 6.06 -22.56 4.45
N ARG A 299 7.37 -22.40 4.39
CA ARG A 299 8.26 -22.51 5.55
C ARG A 299 9.05 -21.22 5.73
N PRO A 300 9.06 -20.61 6.92
CA PRO A 300 9.80 -19.41 7.17
C PRO A 300 11.31 -19.65 7.17
N VAL A 301 12.04 -18.63 6.75
CA VAL A 301 13.52 -18.60 6.77
C VAL A 301 13.95 -17.42 7.63
N PHE A 302 14.79 -17.69 8.63
CA PHE A 302 15.28 -16.69 9.57
C PHE A 302 16.79 -16.46 9.40
N ARG A 303 17.20 -15.23 9.66
CA ARG A 303 18.61 -14.84 9.78
C ARG A 303 18.82 -14.08 11.08
N HIS A 304 19.67 -14.60 11.96
CA HIS A 304 19.91 -14.01 13.30
C HIS A 304 18.62 -13.74 14.09
N GLY A 305 17.64 -14.64 14.00
CA GLY A 305 16.35 -14.50 14.68
C GLY A 305 15.30 -13.65 13.94
N ASN A 306 15.68 -12.97 12.85
CA ASN A 306 14.74 -12.16 12.05
C ASN A 306 14.21 -12.93 10.85
N LEU A 307 12.92 -12.85 10.61
CA LEU A 307 12.28 -13.41 9.42
C LEU A 307 12.78 -12.67 8.16
N VAL A 308 13.37 -13.39 7.20
CA VAL A 308 13.86 -12.80 5.95
C VAL A 308 13.03 -13.21 4.74
N GLY A 309 12.15 -14.18 4.89
CA GLY A 309 11.23 -14.66 3.86
C GLY A 309 10.85 -16.11 4.05
N HIS A 310 10.48 -16.77 2.97
CA HIS A 310 9.92 -18.12 2.99
C HIS A 310 10.50 -19.00 1.90
N LEU A 311 10.60 -20.28 2.20
CA LEU A 311 10.80 -21.35 1.23
C LEU A 311 9.44 -21.93 0.86
N ILE A 312 9.17 -22.01 -0.45
CA ILE A 312 7.90 -22.47 -1.00
C ILE A 312 8.10 -23.78 -1.72
N SER A 313 7.29 -24.79 -1.38
CA SER A 313 7.26 -26.09 -2.05
C SER A 313 5.94 -26.28 -2.75
N PHE A 314 5.95 -26.39 -4.07
CA PHE A 314 4.75 -26.64 -4.87
C PHE A 314 4.44 -28.14 -4.92
N GLY A 315 3.15 -28.48 -4.97
CA GLY A 315 2.69 -29.86 -4.95
C GLY A 315 2.75 -30.50 -3.57
N ALA A 316 3.08 -29.75 -2.53
CA ALA A 316 3.15 -30.22 -1.16
C ALA A 316 2.14 -29.45 -0.28
N ALA A 317 1.57 -30.16 0.70
CA ALA A 317 0.79 -29.58 1.80
C ALA A 317 1.45 -30.01 3.10
N ASP A 318 1.96 -29.04 3.87
CA ASP A 318 2.65 -29.30 5.14
C ASP A 318 2.38 -28.12 6.08
N GLY A 319 2.17 -28.42 7.37
CA GLY A 319 1.85 -27.42 8.38
C GLY A 319 0.39 -27.00 8.42
N GLU A 320 0.13 -25.85 9.04
CA GLU A 320 -1.19 -25.29 9.24
C GLU A 320 -1.86 -24.90 7.90
N GLN A 321 -3.15 -25.21 7.75
CA GLN A 321 -3.92 -24.74 6.58
C GLN A 321 -4.29 -23.28 6.77
N LEU A 322 -3.88 -22.43 5.83
CA LEU A 322 -4.23 -21.01 5.87
C LEU A 322 -5.76 -20.82 5.66
N PRO A 323 -6.44 -20.11 6.55
CA PRO A 323 -7.88 -19.86 6.44
C PRO A 323 -8.16 -18.87 5.29
N ARG A 324 -9.06 -19.26 4.38
CA ARG A 324 -9.43 -18.42 3.21
C ARG A 324 -10.03 -17.06 3.59
N ALA A 325 -10.78 -17.01 4.70
CA ALA A 325 -11.39 -15.76 5.17
C ALA A 325 -10.36 -14.75 5.69
N GLU A 326 -9.29 -15.23 6.33
CA GLU A 326 -8.21 -14.36 6.85
C GLU A 326 -7.31 -13.84 5.71
N LEU A 327 -7.11 -14.62 4.64
CA LEU A 327 -6.42 -14.15 3.44
C LEU A 327 -7.14 -12.96 2.79
N ALA A 328 -8.48 -12.98 2.75
CA ALA A 328 -9.28 -11.85 2.25
C ALA A 328 -9.12 -10.60 3.14
N THR A 329 -9.10 -10.77 4.46
CA THR A 329 -8.89 -9.67 5.43
C THR A 329 -7.48 -9.08 5.33
N TYR A 330 -6.47 -9.91 5.05
CA TYR A 330 -5.10 -9.43 4.80
C TYR A 330 -4.96 -8.67 3.49
N ALA A 331 -5.73 -9.02 2.45
CA ALA A 331 -5.81 -8.25 1.22
C ALA A 331 -6.33 -6.83 1.51
N GLU A 332 -7.36 -6.70 2.36
CA GLU A 332 -7.91 -5.41 2.78
C GLU A 332 -6.97 -4.61 3.69
N ALA A 333 -6.29 -5.26 4.64
CA ALA A 333 -5.34 -4.61 5.54
C ALA A 333 -4.02 -4.18 4.84
N GLY A 334 -3.59 -4.92 3.82
CA GLY A 334 -2.41 -4.58 3.01
C GLY A 334 -2.63 -3.46 2.00
N THR A 335 -3.88 -3.07 1.78
CA THR A 335 -4.29 -1.96 0.87
C THR A 335 -4.39 -0.61 1.56
N SER A 336 -3.98 -0.46 2.83
CA SER A 336 -3.85 0.86 3.47
C SER A 336 -2.62 1.66 3.00
N SER A 337 -1.84 1.18 2.03
CA SER A 337 -0.91 2.01 1.26
C SER A 337 -1.63 2.56 0.02
N GLU A 338 -2.14 3.79 0.11
CA GLU A 338 -2.44 4.73 -0.97
C GLU A 338 -2.56 4.10 -2.39
N GLU A 339 -3.57 3.26 -2.61
CA GLU A 339 -4.10 3.15 -3.96
C GLU A 339 -4.92 4.43 -4.19
N HIS A 340 -4.43 5.28 -5.08
CA HIS A 340 -5.28 6.25 -5.78
C HIS A 340 -6.56 5.49 -6.14
N PRO A 341 -7.76 5.99 -5.80
CA PRO A 341 -8.99 5.26 -6.10
C PRO A 341 -8.93 4.87 -7.56
N ARG A 342 -8.84 3.57 -7.84
CA ARG A 342 -8.70 3.05 -9.21
C ARG A 342 -9.85 3.60 -10.00
N ARG A 343 -9.53 4.51 -10.92
CA ARG A 343 -10.52 5.13 -11.79
C ARG A 343 -10.62 4.32 -13.05
N VAL A 344 -11.82 3.93 -13.37
CA VAL A 344 -12.14 3.34 -14.67
C VAL A 344 -12.30 4.48 -15.66
N VAL A 345 -11.60 4.42 -16.76
CA VAL A 345 -11.71 5.46 -17.79
C VAL A 345 -12.74 5.05 -18.82
N GLY A 346 -13.84 5.76 -18.83
CA GLY A 346 -14.85 5.70 -19.89
C GLY A 346 -14.61 6.78 -20.96
N VAL A 347 -15.07 6.53 -22.16
CA VAL A 347 -15.05 7.50 -23.28
C VAL A 347 -16.48 7.80 -23.69
N ARG A 348 -16.85 9.07 -23.74
CA ARG A 348 -18.14 9.56 -24.19
C ARG A 348 -17.95 10.82 -25.03
N GLU A 349 -18.46 10.83 -26.28
CA GLU A 349 -18.42 12.00 -27.16
C GLU A 349 -17.04 12.70 -27.20
N ASN A 350 -15.96 11.95 -27.38
CA ASN A 350 -14.57 12.45 -27.40
C ASN A 350 -14.04 13.03 -26.08
N ARG A 351 -14.68 12.69 -24.93
CA ARG A 351 -14.24 13.06 -23.59
C ARG A 351 -13.89 11.83 -22.80
N MET A 352 -12.78 11.86 -22.06
CA MET A 352 -12.45 10.85 -21.06
C MET A 352 -13.19 11.15 -19.77
N VAL A 353 -13.99 10.20 -19.29
CA VAL A 353 -14.72 10.25 -18.03
C VAL A 353 -13.99 9.37 -17.03
N LEU A 354 -13.53 9.96 -15.94
CA LEU A 354 -12.84 9.24 -14.86
C LEU A 354 -13.87 8.77 -13.83
N LEU A 355 -14.26 7.50 -13.91
CA LEU A 355 -15.25 6.88 -13.03
C LEU A 355 -14.56 6.26 -11.80
N ARG A 356 -15.19 6.37 -10.66
CA ARG A 356 -14.84 5.57 -9.49
C ARG A 356 -15.39 4.15 -9.69
N ALA A 357 -14.72 3.14 -9.17
CA ALA A 357 -15.17 1.74 -9.28
C ALA A 357 -16.64 1.54 -8.85
N ARG A 358 -17.07 2.23 -7.80
CA ARG A 358 -18.47 2.19 -7.30
C ARG A 358 -19.51 2.77 -8.27
N GLU A 359 -19.10 3.59 -9.23
CA GLU A 359 -19.99 4.21 -10.24
C GLU A 359 -20.22 3.30 -11.46
N VAL A 360 -19.43 2.21 -11.55
CA VAL A 360 -19.56 1.20 -12.60
C VAL A 360 -20.34 0.01 -12.07
N LEU A 361 -21.43 -0.35 -12.75
CA LEU A 361 -22.27 -1.51 -12.44
C LEU A 361 -21.75 -2.79 -13.08
N SER A 362 -21.47 -2.70 -14.37
CA SER A 362 -20.97 -3.84 -15.15
C SER A 362 -20.16 -3.39 -16.35
N ALA A 363 -19.38 -4.30 -16.91
CA ALA A 363 -18.72 -4.14 -18.19
C ALA A 363 -19.10 -5.30 -19.11
N GLU A 364 -19.34 -4.99 -20.38
CA GLU A 364 -19.74 -5.94 -21.42
C GLU A 364 -18.82 -5.80 -22.63
N SER A 365 -18.35 -6.94 -23.15
CA SER A 365 -17.63 -6.97 -24.43
C SER A 365 -18.61 -7.18 -25.59
N ASP A 366 -18.60 -6.26 -26.54
CA ASP A 366 -19.36 -6.32 -27.79
C ASP A 366 -18.36 -6.24 -28.96
N GLY A 367 -17.99 -7.40 -29.50
CA GLY A 367 -16.96 -7.51 -30.53
C GLY A 367 -15.58 -7.11 -30.02
N ASN A 368 -15.03 -6.03 -30.57
CA ASN A 368 -13.72 -5.47 -30.16
C ASN A 368 -13.82 -4.40 -29.09
N ASP A 369 -15.01 -3.94 -28.74
CA ASP A 369 -15.24 -2.86 -27.82
C ASP A 369 -15.71 -3.35 -26.46
N VAL A 370 -15.36 -2.64 -25.41
CA VAL A 370 -15.85 -2.87 -24.04
C VAL A 370 -16.74 -1.69 -23.64
N TRP A 371 -17.94 -2.02 -23.21
CA TRP A 371 -18.93 -1.04 -22.76
C TRP A 371 -19.12 -1.12 -21.26
N LEU A 372 -19.11 0.03 -20.61
CA LEU A 372 -19.38 0.20 -19.18
C LEU A 372 -20.83 0.64 -18.98
N SER A 373 -21.56 -0.06 -18.13
CA SER A 373 -22.82 0.40 -17.56
C SER A 373 -22.53 1.14 -16.27
N THR A 374 -22.97 2.38 -16.14
CA THR A 374 -22.65 3.27 -15.02
C THR A 374 -23.87 4.04 -14.53
N ASP A 375 -23.78 4.68 -13.37
CA ASP A 375 -24.82 5.57 -12.86
C ASP A 375 -25.12 6.76 -13.81
N GLN A 376 -24.17 7.08 -14.71
CA GLN A 376 -24.30 8.15 -15.71
C GLN A 376 -24.72 7.64 -17.10
N GLY A 377 -25.11 6.37 -17.21
CA GLY A 377 -25.46 5.69 -18.45
C GLY A 377 -24.33 4.87 -19.05
N ARG A 378 -24.57 4.36 -20.26
CA ARG A 378 -23.62 3.50 -20.98
C ARG A 378 -22.53 4.32 -21.66
N MET A 379 -21.26 3.90 -21.53
CA MET A 379 -20.11 4.51 -22.21
C MET A 379 -19.05 3.47 -22.58
N GLN A 380 -18.20 3.77 -23.56
CA GLN A 380 -17.14 2.88 -23.98
C GLN A 380 -15.99 2.90 -22.96
N ALA A 381 -15.40 1.76 -22.62
CA ALA A 381 -14.19 1.72 -21.82
C ALA A 381 -12.97 2.15 -22.63
N ALA A 382 -12.04 2.88 -22.02
CA ALA A 382 -10.76 3.19 -22.67
C ALA A 382 -9.82 1.97 -22.72
N SER A 383 -10.09 0.94 -21.92
CA SER A 383 -9.30 -0.31 -21.91
C SER A 383 -9.58 -1.15 -23.17
N PRO A 384 -8.55 -1.64 -23.87
CA PRO A 384 -8.68 -2.28 -25.18
C PRO A 384 -9.23 -3.71 -25.13
N GLY A 385 -9.78 -4.16 -24.02
CA GLY A 385 -10.36 -5.51 -23.90
C GLY A 385 -10.83 -5.84 -22.51
N LEU A 386 -11.78 -6.79 -22.41
CA LEU A 386 -12.40 -7.19 -21.16
C LEU A 386 -11.40 -7.86 -20.19
N ASP A 387 -10.40 -8.59 -20.72
CA ASP A 387 -9.38 -9.26 -19.91
C ASP A 387 -8.47 -8.26 -19.19
N LYS A 388 -8.14 -7.15 -19.86
CA LYS A 388 -7.37 -6.07 -19.24
C LYS A 388 -8.20 -5.35 -18.19
N LEU A 389 -9.45 -5.06 -18.49
CA LEU A 389 -10.37 -4.43 -17.54
C LEU A 389 -10.63 -5.32 -16.33
N ASP A 390 -10.75 -6.64 -16.50
CA ASP A 390 -10.87 -7.62 -15.42
C ASP A 390 -9.68 -7.55 -14.46
N SER A 391 -8.46 -7.50 -15.00
CA SER A 391 -7.25 -7.33 -14.20
C SER A 391 -7.15 -5.96 -13.52
N GLU A 392 -7.65 -4.90 -14.14
CA GLU A 392 -7.71 -3.56 -13.55
C GLU A 392 -8.74 -3.46 -12.41
N LEU A 393 -9.82 -4.25 -12.46
CA LEU A 393 -10.92 -4.23 -11.50
C LEU A 393 -10.89 -5.38 -10.47
N ALA A 394 -9.94 -6.29 -10.55
CA ALA A 394 -9.88 -7.52 -9.74
C ALA A 394 -9.96 -7.28 -8.22
N ASN A 395 -9.46 -6.11 -7.74
CA ASN A 395 -9.46 -5.77 -6.30
C ASN A 395 -10.50 -4.69 -5.95
N ALA A 396 -11.42 -4.38 -6.86
CA ALA A 396 -12.42 -3.31 -6.67
C ALA A 396 -13.86 -3.85 -6.48
N GLY A 397 -13.99 -5.14 -6.10
CA GLY A 397 -15.30 -5.79 -5.89
C GLY A 397 -15.98 -6.25 -7.18
N PHE A 398 -15.22 -6.39 -8.27
CA PHE A 398 -15.72 -6.90 -9.54
C PHE A 398 -15.42 -8.39 -9.72
N LEU A 399 -16.34 -9.06 -10.41
CA LEU A 399 -16.19 -10.48 -10.75
C LEU A 399 -16.58 -10.72 -12.21
N ARG A 400 -15.77 -11.48 -12.93
CA ARG A 400 -16.12 -11.95 -14.27
C ARG A 400 -17.14 -13.08 -14.17
N VAL A 401 -18.38 -12.79 -14.55
CA VAL A 401 -19.51 -13.71 -14.45
C VAL A 401 -19.80 -14.45 -15.77
N HIS A 402 -19.34 -13.90 -16.88
CA HIS A 402 -19.49 -14.47 -18.21
C HIS A 402 -18.25 -14.14 -19.07
N ARG A 403 -18.02 -14.88 -20.15
CA ARG A 403 -16.93 -14.54 -21.10
C ARG A 403 -17.00 -13.11 -21.62
N GLN A 404 -18.20 -12.53 -21.63
CA GLN A 404 -18.50 -11.20 -22.13
C GLN A 404 -18.89 -10.21 -21.03
N HIS A 405 -19.00 -10.61 -19.76
CA HIS A 405 -19.48 -9.74 -18.69
C HIS A 405 -18.62 -9.80 -17.42
N ILE A 406 -18.31 -8.61 -16.90
CA ILE A 406 -17.76 -8.37 -15.56
C ILE A 406 -18.80 -7.57 -14.78
N VAL A 407 -19.02 -7.88 -13.52
CA VAL A 407 -20.06 -7.27 -12.68
C VAL A 407 -19.46 -6.77 -11.38
N ASN A 408 -19.87 -5.59 -10.95
CA ASN A 408 -19.61 -5.09 -9.61
C ASN A 408 -20.52 -5.81 -8.60
N LEU A 409 -19.96 -6.68 -7.78
CA LEU A 409 -20.73 -7.47 -6.82
C LEU A 409 -21.42 -6.60 -5.75
N ASN A 410 -20.86 -5.44 -5.42
CA ASN A 410 -21.45 -4.48 -4.48
C ASN A 410 -22.69 -3.76 -5.05
N ARG A 411 -22.95 -3.91 -6.35
CA ARG A 411 -24.07 -3.31 -7.08
C ARG A 411 -25.03 -4.37 -7.59
N VAL A 412 -24.97 -5.61 -7.08
CA VAL A 412 -25.96 -6.67 -7.33
C VAL A 412 -27.07 -6.52 -6.31
N ARG A 413 -28.30 -6.31 -6.78
CA ARG A 413 -29.49 -6.18 -5.95
C ARG A 413 -30.19 -7.51 -5.70
N GLU A 414 -30.33 -8.34 -6.75
CA GLU A 414 -31.05 -9.61 -6.70
C GLU A 414 -30.35 -10.68 -7.52
N VAL A 415 -30.55 -11.92 -7.17
CA VAL A 415 -30.07 -13.09 -7.93
C VAL A 415 -31.26 -13.95 -8.31
N GLU A 416 -31.56 -13.96 -9.60
CA GLU A 416 -32.68 -14.75 -10.14
C GLU A 416 -32.21 -16.11 -10.66
N ARG A 417 -33.03 -17.12 -10.40
CA ARG A 417 -32.87 -18.45 -10.98
C ARG A 417 -33.93 -18.66 -12.06
N ARG A 418 -33.49 -18.81 -13.32
CA ARG A 418 -34.38 -19.08 -14.46
C ARG A 418 -34.53 -20.56 -14.76
N ASP A 419 -35.46 -20.86 -15.66
CA ASP A 419 -35.67 -22.20 -16.15
C ASP A 419 -34.35 -22.82 -16.67
N LYS A 420 -34.17 -24.12 -16.40
CA LYS A 420 -32.94 -24.91 -16.70
C LYS A 420 -31.72 -24.57 -15.80
N GLY A 421 -31.93 -23.87 -14.66
CA GLY A 421 -30.89 -23.60 -13.67
C GLY A 421 -29.94 -22.46 -14.03
N GLU A 422 -30.28 -21.62 -14.99
CA GLU A 422 -29.52 -20.44 -15.35
C GLU A 422 -29.62 -19.39 -14.23
N LEU A 423 -28.47 -18.81 -13.85
CA LEU A 423 -28.38 -17.75 -12.86
C LEU A 423 -28.25 -16.40 -13.58
N VAL A 424 -29.03 -15.42 -13.13
CA VAL A 424 -29.00 -14.05 -13.65
C VAL A 424 -28.85 -13.09 -12.48
N LEU A 425 -27.95 -12.14 -12.60
CA LEU A 425 -27.77 -11.07 -11.62
C LEU A 425 -28.57 -9.85 -12.03
N VAL A 426 -29.36 -9.30 -11.13
CA VAL A 426 -30.11 -8.05 -11.32
C VAL A 426 -29.31 -6.93 -10.66
N MET A 427 -28.92 -5.94 -11.43
CA MET A 427 -28.11 -4.83 -10.98
C MET A 427 -28.95 -3.77 -10.25
N ASP A 428 -28.29 -3.02 -9.36
CA ASP A 428 -28.87 -1.90 -8.62
C ASP A 428 -28.85 -0.63 -9.48
N ASP A 429 -29.62 -0.64 -10.56
CA ASP A 429 -29.84 0.51 -11.45
C ASP A 429 -31.34 0.73 -11.68
N ARG A 430 -31.68 1.87 -12.31
CA ARG A 430 -33.09 2.24 -12.59
C ARG A 430 -33.77 1.30 -13.57
N GLU A 431 -32.99 0.60 -14.40
CA GLU A 431 -33.48 -0.25 -15.47
C GLU A 431 -33.53 -1.72 -15.04
N ASN A 432 -33.02 -2.06 -13.82
CA ASN A 432 -32.87 -3.43 -13.34
C ASN A 432 -32.11 -4.30 -14.36
N THR A 433 -30.96 -3.81 -14.82
CA THR A 433 -30.15 -4.48 -15.82
C THR A 433 -29.85 -5.92 -15.40
N MET A 434 -30.13 -6.86 -16.30
CA MET A 434 -29.95 -8.29 -16.04
C MET A 434 -28.68 -8.79 -16.71
N VAL A 435 -27.78 -9.39 -15.92
CA VAL A 435 -26.51 -9.94 -16.42
C VAL A 435 -26.49 -11.46 -16.25
N PRO A 436 -26.38 -12.22 -17.36
CA PRO A 436 -26.34 -13.67 -17.30
C PRO A 436 -25.01 -14.19 -16.72
N VAL A 437 -25.10 -15.22 -15.88
CA VAL A 437 -23.94 -15.91 -15.31
C VAL A 437 -23.67 -17.19 -16.09
N SER A 438 -22.45 -17.37 -16.60
CA SER A 438 -22.09 -18.62 -17.27
C SER A 438 -22.12 -19.79 -16.29
N ARG A 439 -22.50 -20.98 -16.75
CA ARG A 439 -22.57 -22.18 -15.90
C ARG A 439 -21.28 -22.44 -15.12
N ARG A 440 -20.14 -22.15 -15.73
CA ARG A 440 -18.82 -22.29 -15.15
C ARG A 440 -18.57 -21.34 -13.97
N ASN A 441 -19.15 -20.15 -14.01
CA ASN A 441 -18.93 -19.11 -12.99
C ASN A 441 -20.00 -19.10 -11.90
N VAL A 442 -21.06 -19.92 -11.99
CA VAL A 442 -22.14 -19.98 -10.98
C VAL A 442 -21.60 -20.23 -9.58
N ARG A 443 -20.64 -21.15 -9.43
CA ARG A 443 -20.05 -21.48 -8.13
C ARG A 443 -19.26 -20.30 -7.56
N ALA A 444 -18.46 -19.62 -8.38
CA ALA A 444 -17.68 -18.46 -7.98
C ALA A 444 -18.59 -17.29 -7.55
N VAL A 445 -19.65 -17.02 -8.33
CA VAL A 445 -20.65 -15.98 -8.01
C VAL A 445 -21.36 -16.28 -6.70
N ARG A 446 -21.81 -17.53 -6.47
CA ARG A 446 -22.47 -17.91 -5.22
C ARG A 446 -21.56 -17.76 -4.03
N SER A 447 -20.31 -18.21 -4.15
CA SER A 447 -19.31 -18.07 -3.09
C SER A 447 -19.01 -16.59 -2.78
N ALA A 448 -18.92 -15.75 -3.80
CA ALA A 448 -18.60 -14.33 -3.65
C ALA A 448 -19.79 -13.52 -3.07
N LEU A 449 -21.03 -13.94 -3.31
CA LEU A 449 -22.24 -13.32 -2.75
C LEU A 449 -22.68 -13.94 -1.42
N GLY A 450 -22.04 -15.02 -0.96
CA GLY A 450 -22.40 -15.71 0.28
C GLY A 450 -23.72 -16.49 0.24
N ILE A 451 -24.17 -17.02 -0.94
CA ILE A 451 -25.46 -17.71 -1.14
C ILE A 451 -25.29 -19.15 -1.67
#